data_edcc34098c3b5c99b69c744e900c0e68
#
_entry.id   edcc34098c3b5c99b69c744e900c0e68
#
_cell.length_a   1.000
_cell.length_b   1.000
_cell.length_c   1.000
_cell.angle_alpha   90.00
_cell.angle_beta   90.00
_cell.angle_gamma   90.00
#
_symmetry.space_group_name_H-M   'P 1'
#
loop_
_entity.id
_entity.type
_entity.pdbx_description
1 polymer ?
#
loop_
_entity_poly.entity_id
_entity_poly.type
_entity_poly.pdbx_seq_one_letter_code
_entity_poly.pdbx_strand_id
1 'polypeptide(L)'
;MSKEKETLGRFKKQCMVVLLAAGLFLGATGSAKAIDFKAQGEWLVGFGAGDDSLISKMNDKGASKQKADSDDKFAAAQRVRLQIDAVASEALSGTVFFEIGDQTWGKADEGGALGADGNGVIKLKNAYIDWMVPQTDLKFRMGLQAVALPNVAGGSAVMDGDVAAVVANYKFNENVGLTALWM
;
A
#
# COMPACT_ATOMS: atom_id res chain seq x y z
N MET A 1 -12.25 -43.69 -5.27
CA MET A 1 -12.72 -42.71 -4.28
C MET A 1 -11.77 -41.55 -4.01
N SER A 2 -10.45 -41.72 -4.06
CA SER A 2 -9.48 -40.63 -3.81
C SER A 2 -9.36 -39.64 -4.97
N LYS A 3 -9.23 -40.07 -6.21
CA LYS A 3 -9.06 -39.23 -7.41
C LYS A 3 -10.28 -38.37 -7.74
N GLU A 4 -11.46 -38.80 -7.39
CA GLU A 4 -12.70 -38.07 -7.65
C GLU A 4 -12.88 -36.85 -6.72
N LYS A 5 -12.43 -36.96 -5.47
CA LYS A 5 -12.43 -35.85 -4.51
C LYS A 5 -11.40 -34.77 -4.87
N GLU A 6 -10.27 -35.17 -5.45
CA GLU A 6 -9.23 -34.26 -5.87
C GLU A 6 -9.62 -33.45 -7.12
N THR A 7 -10.29 -34.09 -8.07
CA THR A 7 -10.83 -33.43 -9.27
C THR A 7 -11.96 -32.47 -8.92
N LEU A 8 -12.83 -32.84 -8.01
CA LEU A 8 -13.93 -31.97 -7.54
C LEU A 8 -13.40 -30.74 -6.77
N GLY A 9 -12.31 -30.91 -6.01
CA GLY A 9 -11.64 -29.81 -5.31
C GLY A 9 -10.94 -28.82 -6.26
N ARG A 10 -10.32 -29.32 -7.34
CA ARG A 10 -9.75 -28.47 -8.41
C ARG A 10 -10.82 -27.73 -9.19
N PHE A 11 -11.93 -28.42 -9.53
CA PHE A 11 -13.05 -27.81 -10.26
C PHE A 11 -13.70 -26.67 -9.45
N LYS A 12 -13.91 -26.86 -8.15
CA LYS A 12 -14.43 -25.81 -7.26
C LYS A 12 -13.50 -24.61 -7.18
N LYS A 13 -12.17 -24.81 -7.09
CA LYS A 13 -11.20 -23.72 -7.08
C LYS A 13 -11.15 -22.98 -8.42
N GLN A 14 -11.23 -23.67 -9.54
CA GLN A 14 -11.26 -23.06 -10.87
C GLN A 14 -12.56 -22.29 -11.12
N CYS A 15 -13.70 -22.82 -10.69
CA CYS A 15 -14.97 -22.10 -10.79
C CYS A 15 -15.00 -20.84 -9.93
N MET A 16 -14.37 -20.86 -8.76
CA MET A 16 -14.30 -19.69 -7.89
C MET A 16 -13.41 -18.58 -8.48
N VAL A 17 -12.30 -18.94 -9.11
CA VAL A 17 -11.42 -17.98 -9.81
C VAL A 17 -12.10 -17.41 -11.06
N VAL A 18 -12.82 -18.24 -11.81
CA VAL A 18 -13.58 -17.81 -13.01
C VAL A 18 -14.76 -16.91 -12.63
N LEU A 19 -15.45 -17.18 -11.52
CA LEU A 19 -16.52 -16.32 -11.01
C LEU A 19 -15.99 -14.95 -10.53
N LEU A 20 -14.84 -14.91 -9.91
CA LEU A 20 -14.16 -13.64 -9.54
C LEU A 20 -13.72 -12.85 -10.79
N ALA A 21 -13.14 -13.52 -11.77
CA ALA A 21 -12.76 -12.90 -13.05
C ALA A 21 -13.97 -12.44 -13.87
N ALA A 22 -15.03 -13.25 -13.93
CA ALA A 22 -16.28 -12.89 -14.62
C ALA A 22 -17.02 -11.74 -13.92
N GLY A 23 -16.95 -11.65 -12.59
CA GLY A 23 -17.52 -10.52 -11.83
C GLY A 23 -16.81 -9.20 -12.14
N LEU A 24 -15.50 -9.22 -12.36
CA LEU A 24 -14.72 -8.07 -12.80
C LEU A 24 -15.08 -7.64 -14.25
N PHE A 25 -15.41 -8.58 -15.14
CA PHE A 25 -15.78 -8.27 -16.52
C PHE A 25 -17.26 -7.87 -16.67
N LEU A 26 -18.17 -8.42 -15.87
CA LEU A 26 -19.60 -8.09 -15.93
C LEU A 26 -19.93 -6.73 -15.32
N GLY A 27 -19.08 -6.21 -14.43
CA GLY A 27 -19.19 -4.82 -13.95
C GLY A 27 -18.79 -3.76 -14.98
N ALA A 28 -18.18 -4.15 -16.09
CA ALA A 28 -17.65 -3.26 -17.13
C ALA A 28 -18.56 -3.10 -18.38
N THR A 29 -19.78 -3.64 -18.37
CA THR A 29 -20.71 -3.54 -19.52
C THR A 29 -21.53 -2.24 -19.59
N GLY A 30 -21.18 -1.23 -18.80
CA GLY A 30 -21.60 0.14 -19.06
C GLY A 30 -20.58 0.83 -19.95
N SER A 31 -20.98 1.39 -21.10
CA SER A 31 -20.19 2.13 -22.10
C SER A 31 -18.74 2.37 -21.66
N ALA A 32 -17.75 1.86 -22.43
CA ALA A 32 -16.32 1.94 -22.12
C ALA A 32 -15.91 3.40 -21.89
N LYS A 33 -16.10 3.90 -20.67
CA LYS A 33 -15.45 5.10 -20.22
C LYS A 33 -13.97 4.78 -20.12
N ALA A 34 -13.16 5.61 -20.72
CA ALA A 34 -11.72 5.51 -20.54
C ALA A 34 -11.41 5.46 -19.04
N ILE A 35 -10.52 4.57 -18.64
CA ILE A 35 -10.03 4.53 -17.24
C ILE A 35 -9.37 5.89 -16.96
N ASP A 36 -9.82 6.57 -15.94
CA ASP A 36 -9.22 7.82 -15.48
C ASP A 36 -8.03 7.49 -14.56
N PHE A 37 -6.85 7.96 -14.95
CA PHE A 37 -5.64 7.82 -14.16
C PHE A 37 -5.32 9.12 -13.45
N LYS A 38 -5.18 9.05 -12.13
CA LYS A 38 -4.75 10.15 -11.28
C LYS A 38 -3.42 9.78 -10.64
N ALA A 39 -2.46 10.69 -10.71
CA ALA A 39 -1.19 10.54 -10.02
C ALA A 39 -0.99 11.68 -9.04
N GLN A 40 -0.55 11.36 -7.85
CA GLN A 40 -0.15 12.31 -6.82
C GLN A 40 1.15 11.86 -6.17
N GLY A 41 1.96 12.81 -5.75
CA GLY A 41 3.26 12.46 -5.17
C GLY A 41 3.81 13.54 -4.26
N GLU A 42 4.77 13.11 -3.46
CA GLU A 42 5.52 13.94 -2.53
C GLU A 42 7.01 13.68 -2.75
N TRP A 43 7.79 14.75 -2.92
CA TRP A 43 9.24 14.72 -2.88
C TRP A 43 9.70 15.40 -1.60
N LEU A 44 10.40 14.65 -0.76
CA LEU A 44 11.05 15.16 0.42
C LEU A 44 12.56 15.10 0.21
N VAL A 45 13.23 16.25 0.31
CA VAL A 45 14.68 16.34 0.31
C VAL A 45 15.09 17.12 1.55
N GLY A 46 15.93 16.52 2.37
CA GLY A 46 16.40 17.11 3.60
C GLY A 46 17.93 17.29 3.58
N PHE A 47 18.37 18.40 4.13
CA PHE A 47 19.78 18.72 4.34
C PHE A 47 20.00 19.02 5.81
N GLY A 48 21.04 18.46 6.41
CA GLY A 48 21.43 18.70 7.78
C GLY A 48 22.91 18.99 7.87
N ALA A 49 23.26 19.96 8.69
CA ALA A 49 24.66 20.25 9.07
C ALA A 49 24.69 20.38 10.58
N GLY A 50 25.63 19.70 11.24
CA GLY A 50 25.73 19.72 12.69
C GLY A 50 26.46 18.52 13.24
N ASP A 51 26.41 18.37 14.55
CA ASP A 51 26.89 17.18 15.23
C ASP A 51 25.85 16.04 15.15
N ASP A 52 26.25 14.86 15.57
CA ASP A 52 25.49 13.58 15.45
C ASP A 52 24.04 13.64 15.92
N SER A 53 23.68 14.54 16.82
CA SER A 53 22.37 14.60 17.43
C SER A 53 21.30 15.16 16.50
N LEU A 54 21.69 15.98 15.53
CA LEU A 54 20.76 16.61 14.59
C LEU A 54 20.46 15.71 13.38
N ILE A 55 21.45 14.98 12.92
CA ILE A 55 21.38 14.11 11.74
C ILE A 55 20.64 12.82 12.07
N SER A 56 20.84 12.27 13.27
CA SER A 56 20.16 11.05 13.72
C SER A 56 18.62 11.21 13.81
N LYS A 57 18.11 12.42 14.01
CA LYS A 57 16.68 12.70 14.07
C LYS A 57 15.99 12.77 12.70
N MET A 58 16.74 12.91 11.62
CA MET A 58 16.19 12.88 10.25
C MET A 58 15.90 11.46 9.77
N ASN A 59 16.50 10.44 10.39
CA ASN A 59 16.30 9.02 10.09
C ASN A 59 15.28 8.39 11.04
N ASP A 60 14.05 8.88 11.09
CA ASP A 60 13.07 8.38 12.03
C ASP A 60 12.51 7.02 11.60
N LYS A 61 12.45 6.13 12.54
CA LYS A 61 11.95 4.75 12.60
C LYS A 61 12.94 3.66 12.19
N GLY A 62 13.71 3.26 13.14
CA GLY A 62 14.52 2.06 13.10
C GLY A 62 15.94 2.30 12.67
N ALA A 63 16.41 3.50 12.81
CA ALA A 63 17.85 3.72 12.85
C ALA A 63 18.43 2.79 13.92
N SER A 64 18.84 1.61 13.46
CA SER A 64 19.86 0.86 14.17
C SER A 64 20.86 1.89 14.60
N LYS A 65 21.32 1.79 15.83
CA LYS A 65 22.38 2.59 16.45
C LYS A 65 23.62 2.60 15.55
N GLN A 66 23.53 3.30 14.43
CA GLN A 66 24.67 3.61 13.64
C GLN A 66 25.41 4.64 14.48
N LYS A 67 26.53 4.22 15.02
CA LYS A 67 27.51 5.06 15.67
C LYS A 67 27.87 6.09 14.60
N ALA A 68 27.27 7.29 14.67
CA ALA A 68 27.61 8.35 13.77
C ALA A 68 29.12 8.60 13.95
N ASP A 69 29.83 8.54 12.86
CA ASP A 69 31.24 8.88 12.89
C ASP A 69 31.28 10.39 13.16
N SER A 70 32.00 10.80 14.17
CA SER A 70 32.00 12.15 14.73
C SER A 70 32.45 13.28 13.78
N ASP A 71 32.77 12.92 12.53
CA ASP A 71 33.28 13.81 11.50
C ASP A 71 32.23 14.20 10.40
N ASP A 72 31.08 13.60 10.37
CA ASP A 72 30.05 13.94 9.35
C ASP A 72 29.29 15.21 9.73
N LYS A 73 29.83 16.34 9.30
CA LYS A 73 29.22 17.66 9.53
C LYS A 73 28.08 18.00 8.59
N PHE A 74 27.83 17.18 7.58
CA PHE A 74 26.78 17.39 6.58
C PHE A 74 26.14 16.07 6.19
N ALA A 75 24.81 16.05 6.14
CA ALA A 75 24.02 14.93 5.59
C ALA A 75 22.92 15.45 4.67
N ALA A 76 22.63 14.69 3.64
CA ALA A 76 21.49 14.90 2.78
C ALA A 76 20.74 13.58 2.61
N ALA A 77 19.43 13.64 2.60
CA ALA A 77 18.57 12.48 2.40
C ALA A 77 17.37 12.85 1.55
N GLN A 78 16.82 11.87 0.86
CA GLN A 78 15.61 12.04 0.05
C GLN A 78 14.63 10.88 0.21
N ARG A 79 13.35 11.18 0.00
CA ARG A 79 12.25 10.24 -0.13
C ARG A 79 11.29 10.72 -1.20
N VAL A 80 10.79 9.80 -1.99
CA VAL A 80 9.70 10.07 -2.95
C VAL A 80 8.55 9.13 -2.64
N ARG A 81 7.34 9.65 -2.62
CA ARG A 81 6.11 8.87 -2.56
C ARG A 81 5.29 9.15 -3.79
N LEU A 82 4.82 8.11 -4.46
CA LEU A 82 4.02 8.22 -5.67
C LEU A 82 2.82 7.29 -5.56
N GLN A 83 1.63 7.87 -5.61
CA GLN A 83 0.36 7.15 -5.69
C GLN A 83 -0.22 7.31 -7.10
N ILE A 84 -0.70 6.20 -7.65
CA ILE A 84 -1.41 6.14 -8.93
C ILE A 84 -2.76 5.48 -8.65
N ASP A 85 -3.84 6.20 -8.96
CA ASP A 85 -5.20 5.71 -8.89
C ASP A 85 -5.74 5.50 -10.30
N ALA A 86 -6.28 4.32 -10.57
CA ALA A 86 -6.97 3.96 -11.80
C ALA A 86 -8.47 3.84 -11.50
N VAL A 87 -9.27 4.77 -11.99
CA VAL A 87 -10.73 4.80 -11.76
C VAL A 87 -11.44 4.30 -13.00
N ALA A 88 -11.97 3.07 -12.94
CA ALA A 88 -12.72 2.47 -14.03
C ALA A 88 -14.19 2.89 -14.03
N SER A 89 -14.77 3.12 -12.83
CA SER A 89 -16.13 3.60 -12.63
C SER A 89 -16.28 4.14 -11.20
N GLU A 90 -17.45 4.69 -10.87
CA GLU A 90 -17.77 5.06 -9.48
C GLU A 90 -17.73 3.87 -8.51
N ALA A 91 -17.95 2.66 -9.04
CA ALA A 91 -17.98 1.43 -8.25
C ALA A 91 -16.65 0.67 -8.25
N LEU A 92 -15.68 1.00 -9.12
CA LEU A 92 -14.45 0.22 -9.27
C LEU A 92 -13.25 1.13 -9.48
N SER A 93 -12.28 1.04 -8.57
CA SER A 93 -10.99 1.70 -8.69
C SER A 93 -9.86 0.82 -8.19
N GLY A 94 -8.64 1.10 -8.62
CA GLY A 94 -7.43 0.47 -8.13
C GLY A 94 -6.41 1.53 -7.74
N THR A 95 -5.63 1.25 -6.70
CA THR A 95 -4.57 2.14 -6.21
C THR A 95 -3.27 1.38 -6.12
N VAL A 96 -2.20 2.00 -6.60
CA VAL A 96 -0.82 1.55 -6.38
C VAL A 96 -0.04 2.70 -5.74
N PHE A 97 0.65 2.42 -4.63
CA PHE A 97 1.40 3.41 -3.89
C PHE A 97 2.83 2.94 -3.66
N PHE A 98 3.77 3.69 -4.21
CA PHE A 98 5.21 3.44 -4.10
C PHE A 98 5.86 4.39 -3.10
N GLU A 99 6.86 3.89 -2.38
CA GLU A 99 7.81 4.69 -1.62
C GLU A 99 9.21 4.38 -2.12
N ILE A 100 9.94 5.41 -2.54
CA ILE A 100 11.32 5.36 -2.99
C ILE A 100 12.16 6.09 -1.95
N GLY A 101 13.08 5.39 -1.34
CA GLY A 101 13.91 5.89 -0.23
C GLY A 101 13.54 5.17 1.07
N ASP A 102 14.08 5.55 2.21
CA ASP A 102 14.93 6.72 2.52
C ASP A 102 16.35 6.55 1.96
N GLN A 103 16.76 7.42 1.07
CA GLN A 103 18.11 7.40 0.52
C GLN A 103 18.96 8.47 1.19
N THR A 104 20.04 8.07 1.86
CA THR A 104 21.08 9.01 2.33
C THR A 104 22.12 9.17 1.25
N TRP A 105 22.38 10.40 0.86
CA TRP A 105 23.35 10.70 -0.19
C TRP A 105 24.77 10.32 0.27
N GLY A 106 25.51 9.66 -0.62
CA GLY A 106 26.83 9.14 -0.36
C GLY A 106 26.87 7.71 0.23
N LYS A 107 25.73 7.12 0.62
CA LYS A 107 25.66 5.74 1.11
C LYS A 107 25.28 4.76 0.02
N ALA A 108 26.12 3.78 -0.25
CA ALA A 108 25.93 2.79 -1.31
C ALA A 108 24.83 1.78 -0.99
N ASP A 109 24.71 1.34 0.26
CA ASP A 109 23.71 0.41 0.77
C ASP A 109 22.28 0.97 0.74
N GLU A 110 22.15 2.29 0.72
CA GLU A 110 20.90 3.02 0.57
C GLU A 110 20.67 3.54 -0.87
N GLY A 111 21.51 3.14 -1.83
CA GLY A 111 21.41 3.56 -3.22
C GLY A 111 21.78 5.03 -3.50
N GLY A 112 22.42 5.69 -2.56
CA GLY A 112 22.73 7.13 -2.63
C GLY A 112 24.14 7.49 -3.04
N ALA A 113 25.05 6.52 -3.25
CA ALA A 113 26.43 6.75 -3.63
C ALA A 113 26.63 6.84 -5.15
N LEU A 114 27.78 7.34 -5.57
CA LEU A 114 28.20 7.36 -6.96
C LEU A 114 28.24 5.92 -7.52
N GLY A 115 27.54 5.67 -8.63
CA GLY A 115 27.41 4.35 -9.24
C GLY A 115 26.41 3.43 -8.56
N ALA A 116 25.75 3.85 -7.47
CA ALA A 116 24.61 3.15 -6.91
C ALA A 116 23.36 3.54 -7.72
N ASP A 117 22.64 2.55 -8.20
CA ASP A 117 21.47 2.72 -9.08
C ASP A 117 20.14 2.80 -8.31
N GLY A 118 20.18 2.96 -7.00
CA GLY A 118 18.99 2.97 -6.12
C GLY A 118 18.35 1.59 -5.94
N ASN A 119 19.07 0.51 -6.22
CA ASN A 119 18.59 -0.85 -6.06
C ASN A 119 18.14 -1.12 -4.60
N GLY A 120 16.96 -1.73 -4.45
CA GLY A 120 16.39 -2.08 -3.14
C GLY A 120 15.71 -0.95 -2.37
N VAL A 121 15.68 0.28 -2.90
CA VAL A 121 15.02 1.42 -2.22
C VAL A 121 13.58 1.67 -2.67
N ILE A 122 13.10 0.96 -3.68
CA ILE A 122 11.71 1.06 -4.15
C ILE A 122 10.87 0.05 -3.39
N LYS A 123 9.90 0.53 -2.65
CA LYS A 123 8.94 -0.28 -1.89
C LYS A 123 7.54 -0.08 -2.43
N LEU A 124 6.82 -1.17 -2.63
CA LEU A 124 5.39 -1.14 -2.85
C LEU A 124 4.71 -1.05 -1.48
N LYS A 125 4.16 0.12 -1.16
CA LYS A 125 3.47 0.37 0.11
C LYS A 125 2.05 -0.18 0.08
N ASN A 126 1.29 0.16 -0.97
CA ASN A 126 -0.06 -0.33 -1.13
C ASN A 126 -0.32 -0.73 -2.59
N ALA A 127 -1.14 -1.75 -2.78
CA ALA A 127 -1.68 -2.18 -4.06
C ALA A 127 -3.01 -2.89 -3.80
N TYR A 128 -4.11 -2.19 -4.04
CA TYR A 128 -5.45 -2.71 -3.75
C TYR A 128 -6.49 -2.26 -4.79
N ILE A 129 -7.60 -2.97 -4.78
CA ILE A 129 -8.80 -2.65 -5.56
C ILE A 129 -9.91 -2.30 -4.58
N ASP A 130 -10.60 -1.21 -4.81
CA ASP A 130 -11.87 -0.83 -4.19
C ASP A 130 -13.01 -1.20 -5.12
N TRP A 131 -13.97 -1.95 -4.59
CA TRP A 131 -15.18 -2.33 -5.30
C TRP A 131 -16.42 -2.10 -4.45
N MET A 132 -17.31 -1.26 -4.96
CA MET A 132 -18.65 -1.06 -4.41
C MET A 132 -19.59 -2.05 -5.09
N VAL A 133 -20.25 -2.89 -4.32
CA VAL A 133 -21.25 -3.83 -4.87
C VAL A 133 -22.43 -3.03 -5.40
N PRO A 134 -22.79 -3.19 -6.69
CA PRO A 134 -23.88 -2.42 -7.29
C PRO A 134 -25.19 -2.51 -6.51
N GLN A 135 -25.89 -1.38 -6.38
CA GLN A 135 -27.18 -1.26 -5.67
C GLN A 135 -27.14 -1.62 -4.18
N THR A 136 -25.97 -1.55 -3.56
CA THR A 136 -25.80 -1.79 -2.11
C THR A 136 -24.81 -0.78 -1.51
N ASP A 137 -24.81 -0.67 -0.17
CA ASP A 137 -23.80 0.08 0.60
C ASP A 137 -22.60 -0.79 1.01
N LEU A 138 -22.41 -1.95 0.34
CA LEU A 138 -21.32 -2.87 0.62
C LEU A 138 -20.11 -2.51 -0.24
N LYS A 139 -19.01 -2.19 0.42
CA LYS A 139 -17.72 -1.90 -0.19
C LYS A 139 -16.68 -2.93 0.20
N PHE A 140 -15.96 -3.46 -0.79
CA PHE A 140 -14.77 -4.27 -0.58
C PHE A 140 -13.53 -3.48 -0.92
N ARG A 141 -12.48 -3.64 -0.10
CA ARG A 141 -11.10 -3.32 -0.45
C ARG A 141 -10.26 -4.59 -0.38
N MET A 142 -9.56 -4.90 -1.45
CA MET A 142 -8.82 -6.16 -1.59
C MET A 142 -7.40 -5.88 -2.07
N GLY A 143 -6.40 -6.37 -1.35
CA GLY A 143 -4.99 -6.23 -1.67
C GLY A 143 -4.14 -5.72 -0.52
N LEU A 144 -2.92 -5.30 -0.84
CA LEU A 144 -1.99 -4.71 0.12
C LEU A 144 -2.45 -3.30 0.47
N GLN A 145 -2.81 -3.07 1.72
CA GLN A 145 -3.44 -1.85 2.18
C GLN A 145 -3.06 -1.52 3.62
N ALA A 146 -3.11 -0.25 3.99
CA ALA A 146 -3.01 0.15 5.37
C ALA A 146 -4.30 -0.20 6.12
N VAL A 147 -4.16 -0.87 7.25
CA VAL A 147 -5.26 -1.20 8.17
C VAL A 147 -4.89 -0.74 9.57
N ALA A 148 -5.75 0.07 10.17
CA ALA A 148 -5.63 0.48 11.55
C ALA A 148 -6.98 0.31 12.25
N LEU A 149 -6.98 -0.28 13.43
CA LEU A 149 -8.17 -0.32 14.29
C LEU A 149 -8.40 1.05 14.94
N PRO A 150 -9.66 1.41 15.23
CA PRO A 150 -9.96 2.66 15.91
C PRO A 150 -9.22 2.79 17.24
N ASN A 151 -8.64 3.95 17.48
CA ASN A 151 -8.00 4.31 18.74
C ASN A 151 -8.24 5.79 19.05
N VAL A 152 -8.44 6.12 20.31
CA VAL A 152 -8.74 7.47 20.78
C VAL A 152 -7.55 8.42 20.63
N ALA A 153 -6.32 7.89 20.70
CA ALA A 153 -5.07 8.69 20.66
C ALA A 153 -4.34 8.68 19.30
N GLY A 154 -4.97 8.08 18.28
CA GLY A 154 -4.31 7.85 16.97
C GLY A 154 -3.35 6.67 16.99
N GLY A 155 -3.40 5.85 15.94
CA GLY A 155 -2.68 4.58 15.85
C GLY A 155 -3.20 3.51 16.82
N SER A 156 -3.30 2.28 16.39
CA SER A 156 -3.77 1.19 17.25
C SER A 156 -2.60 0.35 17.75
N ALA A 157 -2.53 0.13 19.06
CA ALA A 157 -1.54 -0.79 19.64
C ALA A 157 -1.80 -2.27 19.24
N VAL A 158 -3.02 -2.58 18.77
CA VAL A 158 -3.41 -3.93 18.37
C VAL A 158 -3.14 -4.16 16.88
N MET A 159 -3.49 -3.18 16.05
CA MET A 159 -3.30 -3.27 14.60
C MET A 159 -3.18 -1.86 14.02
N ASP A 160 -2.02 -1.58 13.43
CA ASP A 160 -1.72 -0.37 12.66
C ASP A 160 -0.55 -0.67 11.73
N GLY A 161 -0.83 -0.94 10.45
CA GLY A 161 0.21 -1.26 9.48
C GLY A 161 -0.32 -1.67 8.12
N ASP A 162 0.62 -1.92 7.21
CA ASP A 162 0.32 -2.38 5.85
C ASP A 162 0.18 -3.91 5.84
N VAL A 163 -0.93 -4.41 5.29
CA VAL A 163 -1.25 -5.85 5.25
C VAL A 163 -1.99 -6.21 3.97
N ALA A 164 -1.74 -7.41 3.44
CA ALA A 164 -2.56 -7.98 2.38
C ALA A 164 -3.86 -8.53 2.99
N ALA A 165 -4.98 -7.91 2.64
CA ALA A 165 -6.26 -8.18 3.28
C ALA A 165 -7.44 -8.02 2.31
N VAL A 166 -8.57 -8.62 2.72
CA VAL A 166 -9.89 -8.30 2.22
C VAL A 166 -10.66 -7.62 3.35
N VAL A 167 -11.05 -6.39 3.12
CA VAL A 167 -11.87 -5.59 4.05
C VAL A 167 -13.23 -5.39 3.41
N ALA A 168 -14.27 -5.78 4.12
CA ALA A 168 -15.66 -5.55 3.74
C ALA A 168 -16.28 -4.52 4.69
N ASN A 169 -16.82 -3.45 4.13
CA ASN A 169 -17.51 -2.41 4.88
C ASN A 169 -18.96 -2.34 4.41
N TYR A 170 -19.89 -2.37 5.36
CA TYR A 170 -21.30 -2.19 5.10
C TYR A 170 -21.88 -1.08 5.99
N LYS A 171 -22.58 -0.14 5.39
CA LYS A 171 -23.23 0.96 6.10
C LYS A 171 -24.72 0.66 6.26
N PHE A 172 -25.19 0.49 7.49
CA PHE A 172 -26.60 0.32 7.77
C PHE A 172 -27.36 1.65 7.80
N ASN A 173 -26.70 2.69 8.32
CA ASN A 173 -27.18 4.08 8.37
C ASN A 173 -26.01 5.03 8.64
N GLU A 174 -26.28 6.33 8.82
CA GLU A 174 -25.26 7.34 9.06
C GLU A 174 -24.40 7.08 10.32
N ASN A 175 -24.94 6.42 11.32
CA ASN A 175 -24.31 6.22 12.62
C ASN A 175 -23.81 4.79 12.86
N VAL A 176 -24.24 3.82 12.04
CA VAL A 176 -23.93 2.41 12.26
C VAL A 176 -23.38 1.78 10.98
N GLY A 177 -22.23 1.19 11.10
CA GLY A 177 -21.59 0.40 10.05
C GLY A 177 -20.93 -0.85 10.61
N LEU A 178 -20.69 -1.81 9.76
CA LEU A 178 -19.95 -3.04 10.05
C LEU A 178 -18.72 -3.11 9.15
N THR A 179 -17.58 -3.39 9.76
CA THR A 179 -16.34 -3.73 9.05
C THR A 179 -15.94 -5.16 9.38
N ALA A 180 -15.77 -5.97 8.37
CA ALA A 180 -15.20 -7.31 8.47
C ALA A 180 -13.82 -7.32 7.77
N LEU A 181 -12.86 -7.96 8.40
CA LEU A 181 -11.48 -8.04 7.92
C LEU A 181 -11.04 -9.50 7.88
N TRP A 182 -10.42 -9.89 6.76
CA TRP A 182 -9.69 -11.15 6.61
C TRP A 182 -8.29 -10.87 6.06
N MET A 183 -7.27 -11.43 6.72
CA MET A 183 -5.86 -11.30 6.37
C MET A 183 -5.11 -12.60 6.62
#